data_94602e9589a53f58421f1e3020b24d5f
#
_entry.id   94602e9589a53f58421f1e3020b24d5f
#
_cell.length_a   1.000
_cell.length_b   1.000
_cell.length_c   1.000
_cell.angle_alpha   90.00
_cell.angle_beta   90.00
_cell.angle_gamma   90.00
#
_symmetry.space_group_name_H-M   'P 1'
#
loop_
_entity.id
_entity.type
_entity.pdbx_description
1 polymer ?
#
loop_
_entity_poly.entity_id
_entity_poly.type
_entity_poly.pdbx_seq_one_letter_code
_entity_poly.pdbx_strand_id
1 'polypeptide(L)'
;MRFSLDVIPARKGDCLMVHYGTKAQPRLMMIDGGPSNVYKPHLRPRMKQIRAARSLDDNTSLPVDVLMVSHVDDDHIKGVLDLTKELRTQKADNQPQLIRVRTLWHNCFDDLLDTTPEELNAQASFGAAAVNGELELDENADADVAKVLASIPQGRMLRDDAAFLRDLNSWEVNQQFDGRLILRNADAAPFTLDGGLRITVVGPMHDELAVLQKEHDKWLKANQDKIGVETTLAAFVDKSFTNLSSIVVLAEAEGKRVLLTGDARGDKVLGGLEMAGLLTASGDTMHVDVLKVPHHGSANNIETIFFRRVTADHYVFSGNGEHGNPERETIEMLFEARGSAPLTLYFTYPIDEIDVERKKDWEKEQAKEIAKGKTPRPDWSAVKNSLRSFFDTHPLATGQHIVEIPKTSGSHQLIELLDTI
;
A
#
# COMPACT_ATOMS: atom_id res chain seq x y z
N MET A 1 15.15 9.04 -21.24
CA MET A 1 13.96 8.36 -20.68
C MET A 1 13.49 9.13 -19.46
N ARG A 2 12.21 9.11 -19.12
CA ARG A 2 11.66 9.65 -17.89
C ARG A 2 11.49 8.52 -16.90
N PHE A 3 11.86 8.71 -15.64
CA PHE A 3 11.55 7.80 -14.57
C PHE A 3 11.53 8.54 -13.24
N SER A 4 10.37 8.59 -12.61
CA SER A 4 10.18 9.28 -11.34
C SER A 4 9.06 8.65 -10.53
N LEU A 5 9.16 8.75 -9.21
CA LEU A 5 8.09 8.39 -8.29
C LEU A 5 7.40 9.67 -7.80
N ASP A 6 6.10 9.72 -7.96
CA ASP A 6 5.22 10.78 -7.47
C ASP A 6 4.52 10.29 -6.21
N VAL A 7 4.75 10.97 -5.09
CA VAL A 7 4.25 10.60 -3.77
C VAL A 7 3.14 11.57 -3.39
N ILE A 8 1.95 11.04 -3.13
CA ILE A 8 0.73 11.82 -2.87
C ILE A 8 0.31 11.59 -1.41
N PRO A 9 0.01 12.65 -0.63
CA PRO A 9 -0.52 12.50 0.72
C PRO A 9 -1.79 11.66 0.75
N ALA A 10 -1.77 10.56 1.48
CA ALA A 10 -2.84 9.56 1.52
C ALA A 10 -3.28 9.20 2.94
N ARG A 11 -3.17 10.13 3.89
CA ARG A 11 -3.47 9.89 5.30
C ARG A 11 -2.63 8.72 5.83
N LYS A 12 -3.26 7.66 6.31
CA LYS A 12 -2.60 6.46 6.84
C LYS A 12 -2.22 5.43 5.76
N GLY A 13 -2.55 5.68 4.48
CA GLY A 13 -2.42 4.73 3.38
C GLY A 13 -1.41 5.14 2.31
N ASP A 14 -1.45 4.44 1.18
CA ASP A 14 -0.59 4.68 0.02
C ASP A 14 -1.37 5.30 -1.14
N CYS A 15 -0.74 6.25 -1.83
CA CYS A 15 -1.17 6.77 -3.13
C CYS A 15 0.06 7.25 -3.89
N LEU A 16 0.52 6.45 -4.84
CA LEU A 16 1.77 6.66 -5.55
C LEU A 16 1.56 6.61 -7.06
N MET A 17 2.43 7.27 -7.81
CA MET A 17 2.46 7.16 -9.27
C MET A 17 3.89 7.04 -9.77
N VAL A 18 4.11 6.12 -10.70
CA VAL A 18 5.38 5.99 -11.42
C VAL A 18 5.20 6.59 -12.80
N HIS A 19 5.93 7.69 -13.07
CA HIS A 19 6.03 8.27 -14.39
C HIS A 19 7.21 7.66 -15.12
N TYR A 20 7.01 7.19 -16.34
CA TYR A 20 8.05 6.56 -17.15
C TYR A 20 7.85 6.81 -18.65
N GLY A 21 8.68 6.19 -19.48
CA GLY A 21 8.64 6.38 -20.93
C GLY A 21 9.44 7.57 -21.41
N THR A 22 9.06 8.19 -22.51
CA THR A 22 9.74 9.35 -23.09
C THR A 22 8.91 10.62 -22.97
N LYS A 23 9.50 11.79 -23.23
CA LYS A 23 8.76 13.05 -23.28
C LYS A 23 7.65 13.03 -24.35
N ALA A 24 7.92 12.38 -25.50
CA ALA A 24 6.97 12.25 -26.59
C ALA A 24 5.89 11.19 -26.33
N GLN A 25 6.19 10.19 -25.52
CA GLN A 25 5.29 9.10 -25.14
C GLN A 25 5.34 8.88 -23.63
N PRO A 26 4.78 9.81 -22.85
CA PRO A 26 4.78 9.72 -21.39
C PRO A 26 3.82 8.63 -20.92
N ARG A 27 4.29 7.76 -20.08
CA ARG A 27 3.57 6.63 -19.49
C ARG A 27 3.29 6.86 -18.01
N LEU A 28 2.34 6.13 -17.46
CA LEU A 28 1.92 6.25 -16.07
C LEU A 28 1.50 4.89 -15.50
N MET A 29 2.04 4.56 -14.33
CA MET A 29 1.54 3.51 -13.47
C MET A 29 1.03 4.15 -12.18
N MET A 30 -0.18 3.83 -11.77
CA MET A 30 -0.76 4.27 -10.50
C MET A 30 -0.73 3.11 -9.50
N ILE A 31 -0.44 3.42 -8.26
CA ILE A 31 -0.35 2.44 -7.17
C ILE A 31 -1.18 2.95 -6.00
N ASP A 32 -2.23 2.21 -5.65
CA ASP A 32 -3.16 2.51 -4.57
C ASP A 32 -3.85 3.88 -4.69
N GLY A 33 -4.80 4.13 -3.84
CA GLY A 33 -5.57 5.38 -3.86
C GLY A 33 -5.77 5.99 -2.48
N GLY A 34 -5.20 5.37 -1.45
CA GLY A 34 -5.40 5.75 -0.07
C GLY A 34 -6.79 5.40 0.48
N PRO A 35 -7.07 5.76 1.72
CA PRO A 35 -8.37 5.59 2.35
C PRO A 35 -9.41 6.57 1.79
N SER A 36 -10.64 6.47 2.29
CA SER A 36 -11.70 7.45 2.03
C SER A 36 -11.23 8.88 2.30
N ASN A 37 -11.72 9.83 1.51
CA ASN A 37 -11.35 11.24 1.57
C ASN A 37 -9.93 11.59 1.05
N VAL A 38 -9.25 10.68 0.34
CA VAL A 38 -8.00 10.98 -0.37
C VAL A 38 -8.26 11.33 -1.84
N TYR A 39 -9.20 10.66 -2.48
CA TYR A 39 -9.49 10.85 -3.90
C TYR A 39 -9.78 12.31 -4.27
N LYS A 40 -10.78 12.93 -3.62
CA LYS A 40 -11.23 14.29 -3.99
C LYS A 40 -10.18 15.39 -3.71
N PRO A 41 -9.53 15.43 -2.52
CA PRO A 41 -8.59 16.50 -2.22
C PRO A 41 -7.18 16.29 -2.80
N HIS A 42 -6.75 15.06 -3.09
CA HIS A 42 -5.37 14.78 -3.46
C HIS A 42 -5.24 14.09 -4.81
N LEU A 43 -5.75 12.87 -4.96
CA LEU A 43 -5.54 12.06 -6.16
C LEU A 43 -6.18 12.69 -7.42
N ARG A 44 -7.45 13.11 -7.33
CA ARG A 44 -8.17 13.74 -8.46
C ARG A 44 -7.52 15.05 -8.94
N PRO A 45 -7.15 16.00 -8.06
CA PRO A 45 -6.39 17.18 -8.45
C PRO A 45 -5.05 16.84 -9.10
N ARG A 46 -4.32 15.85 -8.57
CA ARG A 46 -3.05 15.44 -9.16
C ARG A 46 -3.21 14.89 -10.58
N MET A 47 -4.18 14.04 -10.83
CA MET A 47 -4.49 13.57 -12.19
C MET A 47 -4.82 14.72 -13.14
N LYS A 48 -5.55 15.74 -12.68
CA LYS A 48 -5.82 16.95 -13.49
C LYS A 48 -4.56 17.74 -13.78
N GLN A 49 -3.65 17.89 -12.83
CA GLN A 49 -2.34 18.53 -13.05
C GLN A 49 -1.52 17.77 -14.10
N ILE A 50 -1.50 16.44 -14.05
CA ILE A 50 -0.78 15.61 -15.04
C ILE A 50 -1.42 15.75 -16.41
N ARG A 51 -2.77 15.77 -16.51
CA ARG A 51 -3.47 16.03 -17.78
C ARG A 51 -3.04 17.38 -18.39
N ALA A 52 -3.06 18.42 -17.57
CA ALA A 52 -2.67 19.77 -18.00
C ALA A 52 -1.19 19.81 -18.45
N ALA A 53 -0.28 19.18 -17.70
CA ALA A 53 1.14 19.09 -18.04
C ALA A 53 1.39 18.30 -19.35
N ARG A 54 0.50 17.35 -19.68
CA ARG A 54 0.53 16.60 -20.95
C ARG A 54 -0.27 17.28 -22.07
N SER A 55 -0.80 18.48 -21.84
CA SER A 55 -1.63 19.24 -22.80
C SER A 55 -2.81 18.44 -23.37
N LEU A 56 -3.43 17.58 -22.55
CA LEU A 56 -4.62 16.83 -22.94
C LEU A 56 -5.84 17.73 -22.86
N ASP A 57 -6.67 17.72 -23.90
CA ASP A 57 -7.96 18.41 -23.92
C ASP A 57 -9.00 17.76 -22.99
N ASP A 58 -10.14 18.43 -22.77
CA ASP A 58 -11.16 17.97 -21.85
C ASP A 58 -11.83 16.65 -22.30
N ASN A 59 -11.77 16.30 -23.57
CA ASN A 59 -12.36 15.08 -24.13
C ASN A 59 -11.37 13.89 -24.13
N THR A 60 -10.09 14.15 -23.88
CA THR A 60 -9.04 13.11 -23.88
C THR A 60 -8.79 12.60 -22.48
N SER A 61 -9.03 11.33 -22.22
CA SER A 61 -8.70 10.67 -20.94
C SER A 61 -7.19 10.62 -20.73
N LEU A 62 -6.73 10.76 -19.47
CA LEU A 62 -5.34 10.51 -19.12
C LEU A 62 -5.04 9.01 -19.26
N PRO A 63 -4.11 8.60 -20.13
CA PRO A 63 -3.73 7.20 -20.26
C PRO A 63 -2.97 6.75 -18.99
N VAL A 64 -3.41 5.61 -18.44
CA VAL A 64 -2.77 4.90 -17.32
C VAL A 64 -2.50 3.49 -17.80
N ASP A 65 -1.23 3.11 -17.88
CA ASP A 65 -0.85 1.78 -18.37
C ASP A 65 -1.18 0.69 -17.36
N VAL A 66 -0.93 0.96 -16.07
CA VAL A 66 -1.23 0.06 -14.96
C VAL A 66 -1.87 0.85 -13.82
N LEU A 67 -2.99 0.36 -13.32
CA LEU A 67 -3.51 0.70 -12.00
C LEU A 67 -3.30 -0.52 -11.10
N MET A 68 -2.40 -0.42 -10.13
CA MET A 68 -2.12 -1.47 -9.17
C MET A 68 -2.81 -1.16 -7.85
N VAL A 69 -3.54 -2.12 -7.31
CA VAL A 69 -3.98 -2.14 -5.91
C VAL A 69 -3.15 -3.19 -5.20
N SER A 70 -2.27 -2.74 -4.30
CA SER A 70 -1.31 -3.62 -3.62
C SER A 70 -2.00 -4.70 -2.81
N HIS A 71 -3.05 -4.34 -2.08
CA HIS A 71 -3.94 -5.25 -1.35
C HIS A 71 -5.28 -4.58 -1.06
N VAL A 72 -6.24 -5.35 -0.49
CA VAL A 72 -7.64 -4.93 -0.40
C VAL A 72 -7.98 -4.06 0.82
N ASP A 73 -7.02 -3.69 1.66
CA ASP A 73 -7.31 -2.91 2.86
C ASP A 73 -7.77 -1.49 2.53
N ASP A 74 -8.63 -0.96 3.39
CA ASP A 74 -9.31 0.32 3.24
C ASP A 74 -8.37 1.47 2.87
N ASP A 75 -7.17 1.48 3.43
CA ASP A 75 -6.19 2.54 3.25
C ASP A 75 -5.36 2.44 1.96
N HIS A 76 -5.66 1.44 1.13
CA HIS A 76 -5.10 1.27 -0.20
C HIS A 76 -6.17 1.37 -1.29
N ILE A 77 -7.33 0.67 -1.11
CA ILE A 77 -8.32 0.49 -2.16
C ILE A 77 -9.39 1.59 -2.23
N LYS A 78 -9.75 2.25 -1.12
CA LYS A 78 -10.93 3.16 -1.07
C LYS A 78 -10.85 4.34 -2.04
N GLY A 79 -9.69 4.97 -2.16
CA GLY A 79 -9.52 6.06 -3.12
C GLY A 79 -9.61 5.60 -4.57
N VAL A 80 -9.25 4.34 -4.85
CA VAL A 80 -9.46 3.71 -6.17
C VAL A 80 -10.94 3.47 -6.42
N LEU A 81 -11.70 3.00 -5.41
CA LEU A 81 -13.16 2.83 -5.52
C LEU A 81 -13.89 4.17 -5.72
N ASP A 82 -13.44 5.23 -5.06
CA ASP A 82 -13.97 6.57 -5.30
C ASP A 82 -13.70 7.05 -6.73
N LEU A 83 -12.53 6.74 -7.27
CA LEU A 83 -12.17 6.99 -8.67
C LEU A 83 -13.05 6.18 -9.63
N THR A 84 -13.16 4.87 -9.46
CA THR A 84 -13.95 4.01 -10.35
C THR A 84 -15.42 4.39 -10.31
N LYS A 85 -15.94 4.79 -9.17
CA LYS A 85 -17.31 5.33 -9.03
C LYS A 85 -17.52 6.57 -9.90
N GLU A 86 -16.57 7.53 -9.91
CA GLU A 86 -16.65 8.70 -10.81
C GLU A 86 -16.60 8.27 -12.27
N LEU A 87 -15.69 7.36 -12.64
CA LEU A 87 -15.55 6.86 -14.02
C LEU A 87 -16.81 6.12 -14.50
N ARG A 88 -17.45 5.33 -13.63
CA ARG A 88 -18.73 4.67 -13.95
C ARG A 88 -19.83 5.69 -14.23
N THR A 89 -19.93 6.72 -13.41
CA THR A 89 -20.88 7.82 -13.63
C THR A 89 -20.61 8.50 -14.97
N GLN A 90 -19.35 8.86 -15.24
CA GLN A 90 -18.95 9.48 -16.50
C GLN A 90 -19.31 8.59 -17.71
N LYS A 91 -19.06 7.26 -17.62
CA LYS A 91 -19.40 6.31 -18.70
C LYS A 91 -20.92 6.19 -18.89
N ALA A 92 -21.69 6.09 -17.80
CA ALA A 92 -23.15 6.00 -17.86
C ALA A 92 -23.79 7.25 -18.47
N ASP A 93 -23.22 8.42 -18.19
CA ASP A 93 -23.69 9.72 -18.68
C ASP A 93 -23.09 10.10 -20.06
N ASN A 94 -22.36 9.18 -20.71
CA ASN A 94 -21.62 9.43 -21.95
C ASN A 94 -20.69 10.65 -21.88
N GLN A 95 -20.10 10.91 -20.71
CA GLN A 95 -19.13 11.96 -20.50
C GLN A 95 -17.70 11.46 -20.70
N PRO A 96 -16.74 12.31 -21.12
CA PRO A 96 -15.34 11.96 -21.19
C PRO A 96 -14.83 11.49 -19.82
N GLN A 97 -14.16 10.34 -19.77
CA GLN A 97 -13.59 9.82 -18.55
C GLN A 97 -12.30 10.55 -18.16
N LEU A 98 -12.10 10.78 -16.86
CA LEU A 98 -10.91 11.45 -16.34
C LEU A 98 -9.62 10.69 -16.72
N ILE A 99 -9.64 9.37 -16.61
CA ILE A 99 -8.52 8.49 -16.97
C ILE A 99 -9.02 7.30 -17.80
N ARG A 100 -8.11 6.66 -18.52
CA ARG A 100 -8.32 5.36 -19.16
C ARG A 100 -7.23 4.39 -18.71
N VAL A 101 -7.61 3.36 -17.98
CA VAL A 101 -6.71 2.33 -17.47
C VAL A 101 -6.58 1.21 -18.50
N ARG A 102 -5.36 0.82 -18.83
CA ARG A 102 -5.12 -0.32 -19.74
C ARG A 102 -5.27 -1.64 -18.98
N THR A 103 -4.58 -1.79 -17.85
CA THR A 103 -4.67 -3.00 -17.03
C THR A 103 -4.80 -2.65 -15.53
N LEU A 104 -5.67 -3.38 -14.85
CA LEU A 104 -5.80 -3.38 -13.40
C LEU A 104 -4.98 -4.56 -12.84
N TRP A 105 -4.03 -4.27 -11.96
CA TRP A 105 -3.32 -5.27 -11.18
C TRP A 105 -3.93 -5.37 -9.79
N HIS A 106 -4.51 -6.53 -9.51
CA HIS A 106 -5.24 -6.73 -8.26
C HIS A 106 -5.39 -8.22 -7.96
N ASN A 107 -5.07 -8.62 -6.74
CA ASN A 107 -5.37 -9.94 -6.22
C ASN A 107 -6.65 -9.88 -5.40
N CYS A 108 -7.75 -10.45 -5.92
CA CYS A 108 -9.00 -10.50 -5.20
C CYS A 108 -8.96 -11.60 -4.13
N PHE A 109 -9.66 -11.38 -3.03
CA PHE A 109 -9.71 -12.34 -1.92
C PHE A 109 -10.31 -13.69 -2.34
N ASP A 110 -11.29 -13.69 -3.24
CA ASP A 110 -11.90 -14.90 -3.78
C ASP A 110 -10.87 -15.82 -4.47
N ASP A 111 -9.92 -15.20 -5.20
CA ASP A 111 -8.84 -15.94 -5.86
C ASP A 111 -7.74 -16.37 -4.90
N LEU A 112 -7.54 -15.58 -3.82
CA LEU A 112 -6.51 -15.85 -2.82
C LEU A 112 -6.88 -17.04 -1.93
N LEU A 113 -8.17 -17.21 -1.62
CA LEU A 113 -8.65 -18.17 -0.65
C LEU A 113 -9.29 -19.41 -1.27
N ASP A 114 -9.37 -19.51 -2.61
CA ASP A 114 -10.05 -20.62 -3.32
C ASP A 114 -11.41 -20.99 -2.69
N THR A 115 -12.18 -19.96 -2.29
CA THR A 115 -13.46 -20.05 -1.60
C THR A 115 -14.61 -19.69 -2.51
N THR A 116 -15.81 -20.20 -2.21
CA THR A 116 -17.00 -19.83 -2.99
C THR A 116 -17.46 -18.41 -2.66
N PRO A 117 -18.04 -17.68 -3.64
CA PRO A 117 -18.63 -16.37 -3.40
C PRO A 117 -19.69 -16.36 -2.28
N GLU A 118 -20.45 -17.42 -2.12
CA GLU A 118 -21.50 -17.56 -1.10
C GLU A 118 -20.91 -17.60 0.31
N GLU A 119 -19.84 -18.37 0.53
CA GLU A 119 -19.16 -18.48 1.81
C GLU A 119 -18.53 -17.16 2.21
N LEU A 120 -17.84 -16.49 1.28
CA LEU A 120 -17.25 -15.18 1.51
C LEU A 120 -18.30 -14.06 1.70
N ASN A 121 -19.49 -14.16 1.04
CA ASN A 121 -20.56 -13.17 1.23
C ASN A 121 -21.12 -13.19 2.65
N ALA A 122 -21.29 -14.36 3.25
CA ALA A 122 -21.75 -14.45 4.63
C ALA A 122 -20.77 -13.78 5.61
N GLN A 123 -19.47 -14.02 5.41
CA GLN A 123 -18.38 -13.43 6.21
C GLN A 123 -18.26 -11.92 5.99
N ALA A 124 -18.35 -11.47 4.74
CA ALA A 124 -18.26 -10.07 4.38
C ALA A 124 -19.46 -9.25 4.92
N SER A 125 -20.65 -9.81 4.88
CA SER A 125 -21.86 -9.17 5.43
C SER A 125 -21.74 -8.98 6.94
N PHE A 126 -21.20 -9.97 7.64
CA PHE A 126 -20.93 -9.90 9.07
C PHE A 126 -19.88 -8.82 9.40
N GLY A 127 -18.75 -8.81 8.67
CA GLY A 127 -17.69 -7.81 8.85
C GLY A 127 -18.18 -6.38 8.60
N ALA A 128 -18.98 -6.18 7.55
CA ALA A 128 -19.58 -4.88 7.25
C ALA A 128 -20.53 -4.40 8.35
N ALA A 129 -21.39 -5.27 8.86
CA ALA A 129 -22.31 -4.95 9.97
C ALA A 129 -21.55 -4.59 11.26
N ALA A 130 -20.46 -5.29 11.54
CA ALA A 130 -19.60 -5.02 12.69
C ALA A 130 -18.87 -3.67 12.58
N VAL A 131 -18.36 -3.32 11.40
CA VAL A 131 -17.69 -2.02 11.15
C VAL A 131 -18.68 -0.86 11.21
N ASN A 132 -19.92 -1.08 10.74
CA ASN A 132 -20.97 -0.06 10.78
C ASN A 132 -21.62 0.13 12.16
N GLY A 133 -21.26 -0.69 13.16
CA GLY A 133 -21.86 -0.65 14.50
C GLY A 133 -23.27 -1.24 14.56
N GLU A 134 -23.68 -1.97 13.53
CA GLU A 134 -24.97 -2.66 13.46
C GLU A 134 -24.97 -3.97 14.27
N LEU A 135 -23.78 -4.46 14.61
CA LEU A 135 -23.55 -5.60 15.49
C LEU A 135 -22.70 -5.17 16.68
N GLU A 136 -23.15 -5.47 17.90
CA GLU A 136 -22.29 -5.41 19.07
C GLU A 136 -21.29 -6.56 18.99
N LEU A 137 -20.04 -6.23 18.69
CA LEU A 137 -18.94 -7.20 18.77
C LEU A 137 -18.71 -7.55 20.22
N ASP A 138 -18.48 -8.83 20.50
CA ASP A 138 -17.96 -9.25 21.81
C ASP A 138 -16.72 -8.39 22.15
N GLU A 139 -16.59 -7.99 23.43
CA GLU A 139 -15.48 -7.12 23.90
C GLU A 139 -14.07 -7.66 23.54
N ASN A 140 -13.98 -8.93 23.13
CA ASN A 140 -12.77 -9.59 22.68
C ASN A 140 -12.64 -9.69 21.15
N ALA A 141 -13.63 -9.25 20.36
CA ALA A 141 -13.51 -9.24 18.91
C ALA A 141 -12.51 -8.15 18.48
N ASP A 142 -11.50 -8.55 17.74
CA ASP A 142 -10.49 -7.62 17.25
C ASP A 142 -11.10 -6.75 16.14
N ALA A 143 -11.13 -5.43 16.35
CA ALA A 143 -11.68 -4.49 15.37
C ALA A 143 -10.97 -4.55 14.01
N ASP A 144 -9.74 -5.06 13.98
CA ASP A 144 -8.96 -5.22 12.75
C ASP A 144 -9.49 -6.39 11.90
N VAL A 145 -10.09 -7.42 12.53
CA VAL A 145 -10.78 -8.53 11.81
C VAL A 145 -11.99 -8.05 11.06
N ALA A 146 -12.82 -7.27 11.73
CA ALA A 146 -14.00 -6.71 11.11
C ALA A 146 -13.62 -5.87 9.87
N LYS A 147 -12.48 -5.14 9.92
CA LYS A 147 -11.96 -4.39 8.78
C LYS A 147 -11.54 -5.29 7.63
N VAL A 148 -10.82 -6.39 7.91
CA VAL A 148 -10.40 -7.36 6.87
C VAL A 148 -11.61 -7.95 6.16
N LEU A 149 -12.61 -8.42 6.91
CA LEU A 149 -13.82 -8.97 6.31
C LEU A 149 -14.64 -7.91 5.56
N ALA A 150 -14.63 -6.67 6.03
CA ALA A 150 -15.25 -5.55 5.32
C ALA A 150 -14.51 -5.19 4.01
N SER A 151 -13.25 -5.58 3.85
CA SER A 151 -12.47 -5.33 2.64
C SER A 151 -12.77 -6.31 1.49
N ILE A 152 -13.30 -7.51 1.79
CA ILE A 152 -13.68 -8.50 0.76
C ILE A 152 -14.68 -7.93 -0.26
N PRO A 153 -15.80 -7.28 0.14
CA PRO A 153 -16.72 -6.66 -0.80
C PRO A 153 -16.06 -5.59 -1.66
N GLN A 154 -15.05 -4.90 -1.16
CA GLN A 154 -14.35 -3.84 -1.88
C GLN A 154 -13.52 -4.39 -3.03
N GLY A 155 -12.79 -5.49 -2.82
CA GLY A 155 -12.08 -6.19 -3.88
C GLY A 155 -13.02 -6.64 -5.01
N ARG A 156 -14.19 -7.18 -4.64
CA ARG A 156 -15.25 -7.55 -5.61
C ARG A 156 -15.82 -6.34 -6.32
N MET A 157 -16.13 -5.27 -5.58
CA MET A 157 -16.62 -4.02 -6.16
C MET A 157 -15.63 -3.46 -7.19
N LEU A 158 -14.33 -3.51 -6.91
CA LEU A 158 -13.30 -3.08 -7.86
C LEU A 158 -13.31 -3.94 -9.14
N ARG A 159 -13.51 -5.26 -9.03
CA ARG A 159 -13.66 -6.15 -10.18
C ARG A 159 -14.91 -5.84 -11.00
N ASP A 160 -16.04 -5.63 -10.34
CA ASP A 160 -17.31 -5.27 -10.99
C ASP A 160 -17.19 -3.92 -11.69
N ASP A 161 -16.51 -2.97 -11.07
CA ASP A 161 -16.21 -1.67 -11.66
C ASP A 161 -15.33 -1.81 -12.88
N ALA A 162 -14.27 -2.61 -12.82
CA ALA A 162 -13.39 -2.90 -13.95
C ALA A 162 -14.15 -3.56 -15.10
N ALA A 163 -15.02 -4.55 -14.81
CA ALA A 163 -15.87 -5.21 -15.81
C ALA A 163 -16.83 -4.22 -16.47
N PHE A 164 -17.47 -3.33 -15.70
CA PHE A 164 -18.34 -2.29 -16.23
C PHE A 164 -17.59 -1.27 -17.09
N LEU A 165 -16.38 -0.87 -16.67
CA LEU A 165 -15.55 0.13 -17.36
C LEU A 165 -14.84 -0.43 -18.59
N ARG A 166 -14.76 -1.75 -18.70
CA ARG A 166 -14.04 -2.46 -19.76
C ARG A 166 -14.51 -2.05 -21.15
N ASP A 167 -13.54 -1.72 -22.01
CA ASP A 167 -13.67 -1.49 -23.43
C ASP A 167 -12.51 -2.19 -24.14
N LEU A 168 -12.40 -2.04 -25.47
CA LEU A 168 -11.29 -2.60 -26.23
C LEU A 168 -9.94 -2.07 -25.69
N ASN A 169 -9.09 -2.99 -25.24
CA ASN A 169 -7.76 -2.71 -24.68
C ASN A 169 -7.78 -1.80 -23.44
N SER A 170 -8.78 -1.93 -22.58
CA SER A 170 -8.82 -1.21 -21.31
C SER A 170 -9.46 -2.05 -20.21
N TRP A 171 -9.04 -1.79 -18.96
CA TRP A 171 -9.52 -2.46 -17.76
C TRP A 171 -9.36 -3.99 -17.78
N GLU A 172 -8.30 -4.47 -18.47
CA GLU A 172 -7.94 -5.89 -18.42
C GLU A 172 -7.38 -6.22 -17.03
N VAL A 173 -7.96 -7.20 -16.34
CA VAL A 173 -7.49 -7.61 -15.01
C VAL A 173 -6.28 -8.54 -15.17
N ASN A 174 -5.17 -8.20 -14.51
CA ASN A 174 -3.94 -8.99 -14.46
C ASN A 174 -3.44 -9.48 -15.83
N GLN A 175 -3.55 -8.62 -16.87
CA GLN A 175 -3.25 -8.97 -18.27
C GLN A 175 -1.87 -9.61 -18.44
N GLN A 176 -0.84 -9.09 -17.76
CA GLN A 176 0.53 -9.59 -17.84
C GLN A 176 0.73 -10.95 -17.13
N PHE A 177 -0.30 -11.40 -16.44
CA PHE A 177 -0.31 -12.65 -15.66
C PHE A 177 -1.41 -13.62 -16.16
N ASP A 178 -1.86 -13.46 -17.41
CA ASP A 178 -2.92 -14.25 -18.04
C ASP A 178 -4.24 -14.26 -17.22
N GLY A 179 -4.54 -13.16 -16.55
CA GLY A 179 -5.72 -13.02 -15.68
C GLY A 179 -5.62 -13.75 -14.34
N ARG A 180 -4.47 -14.37 -14.05
CA ARG A 180 -4.22 -15.11 -12.80
C ARG A 180 -3.71 -14.19 -11.70
N LEU A 181 -3.55 -14.75 -10.49
CA LEU A 181 -2.94 -14.07 -9.35
C LEU A 181 -1.52 -13.57 -9.68
N ILE A 182 -1.22 -12.38 -9.19
CA ILE A 182 0.12 -11.80 -9.24
C ILE A 182 0.91 -12.39 -8.08
N LEU A 183 1.84 -13.27 -8.40
CA LEU A 183 2.62 -14.03 -7.43
C LEU A 183 4.10 -14.04 -7.77
N ARG A 184 4.95 -14.01 -6.74
CA ARG A 184 6.33 -14.40 -6.85
C ARG A 184 6.44 -15.92 -6.70
N ASN A 185 6.87 -16.57 -7.76
CA ASN A 185 7.27 -17.98 -7.76
C ASN A 185 8.65 -18.10 -8.42
N ALA A 186 9.27 -19.29 -8.32
CA ALA A 186 10.62 -19.51 -8.82
C ALA A 186 10.76 -19.24 -10.33
N ASP A 187 9.69 -19.49 -11.09
CA ASP A 187 9.68 -19.37 -12.56
C ASP A 187 9.23 -17.98 -13.03
N ALA A 188 8.81 -17.09 -12.12
CA ALA A 188 8.35 -15.76 -12.48
C ALA A 188 9.50 -14.88 -13.00
N ALA A 189 9.59 -14.75 -14.32
CA ALA A 189 10.56 -13.88 -14.95
C ALA A 189 10.16 -12.41 -14.91
N PRO A 190 11.11 -11.48 -14.83
CA PRO A 190 10.82 -10.07 -15.05
C PRO A 190 10.29 -9.84 -16.47
N PHE A 191 9.39 -8.86 -16.60
CA PHE A 191 8.86 -8.45 -17.91
C PHE A 191 8.95 -6.92 -18.07
N THR A 192 8.78 -6.46 -19.30
CA THR A 192 8.90 -5.02 -19.60
C THR A 192 7.56 -4.50 -20.14
N LEU A 193 7.05 -3.45 -19.51
CA LEU A 193 5.89 -2.70 -20.00
C LEU A 193 6.29 -1.83 -21.19
N ASP A 194 5.31 -1.49 -22.03
CA ASP A 194 5.50 -0.53 -23.10
C ASP A 194 6.07 0.78 -22.52
N GLY A 195 7.07 1.36 -23.19
CA GLY A 195 7.78 2.53 -22.66
C GLY A 195 9.02 2.20 -21.83
N GLY A 196 9.39 0.91 -21.72
CA GLY A 196 10.67 0.46 -21.20
C GLY A 196 10.77 0.30 -19.68
N LEU A 197 9.64 0.28 -18.97
CA LEU A 197 9.64 -0.01 -17.53
C LEU A 197 9.68 -1.53 -17.31
N ARG A 198 10.79 -2.02 -16.75
CA ARG A 198 10.95 -3.42 -16.37
C ARG A 198 10.36 -3.64 -14.99
N ILE A 199 9.56 -4.68 -14.85
CA ILE A 199 8.90 -5.08 -13.62
C ILE A 199 9.39 -6.46 -13.18
N THR A 200 9.79 -6.56 -11.92
CA THR A 200 10.02 -7.83 -11.23
C THR A 200 9.00 -7.94 -10.09
N VAL A 201 8.14 -8.94 -10.13
CA VAL A 201 7.27 -9.26 -8.99
C VAL A 201 8.13 -9.85 -7.88
N VAL A 202 8.04 -9.28 -6.69
CA VAL A 202 8.79 -9.69 -5.50
C VAL A 202 7.88 -10.40 -4.48
N GLY A 203 6.60 -10.05 -4.46
CA GLY A 203 5.59 -10.64 -3.58
C GLY A 203 4.16 -10.44 -4.11
N PRO A 204 3.19 -11.12 -3.50
CA PRO A 204 3.32 -12.15 -2.46
C PRO A 204 3.87 -13.47 -3.01
N MET A 205 4.37 -14.33 -2.12
CA MET A 205 4.80 -15.69 -2.47
C MET A 205 3.65 -16.69 -2.22
N HIS A 206 3.71 -17.84 -2.94
CA HIS A 206 2.69 -18.88 -2.81
C HIS A 206 2.53 -19.39 -1.37
N ASP A 207 3.63 -19.58 -0.65
CA ASP A 207 3.61 -20.10 0.72
C ASP A 207 2.88 -19.16 1.72
N GLU A 208 2.94 -17.85 1.48
CA GLU A 208 2.23 -16.86 2.27
C GLU A 208 0.73 -16.97 2.07
N LEU A 209 0.29 -17.15 0.83
CA LEU A 209 -1.11 -17.36 0.51
C LEU A 209 -1.61 -18.73 0.99
N ALA A 210 -0.75 -19.77 0.97
CA ALA A 210 -1.08 -21.08 1.53
C ALA A 210 -1.29 -21.02 3.06
N VAL A 211 -0.52 -20.19 3.77
CA VAL A 211 -0.74 -19.92 5.20
C VAL A 211 -2.08 -19.20 5.40
N LEU A 212 -2.37 -18.18 4.61
CA LEU A 212 -3.64 -17.47 4.62
C LEU A 212 -4.82 -18.43 4.40
N GLN A 213 -4.74 -19.28 3.36
CA GLN A 213 -5.77 -20.29 3.06
C GLN A 213 -5.96 -21.26 4.22
N LYS A 214 -4.88 -21.81 4.76
CA LYS A 214 -4.93 -22.78 5.85
C LYS A 214 -5.58 -22.23 7.13
N GLU A 215 -5.27 -20.99 7.48
CA GLU A 215 -5.88 -20.34 8.65
C GLU A 215 -7.35 -20.01 8.38
N HIS A 216 -7.71 -19.61 7.17
CA HIS A 216 -9.10 -19.45 6.74
C HIS A 216 -9.90 -20.76 6.84
N ASP A 217 -9.35 -21.86 6.31
CA ASP A 217 -9.99 -23.19 6.38
C ASP A 217 -10.15 -23.68 7.82
N LYS A 218 -9.14 -23.45 8.64
CA LYS A 218 -9.20 -23.78 10.07
C LYS A 218 -10.28 -22.98 10.79
N TRP A 219 -10.41 -21.70 10.45
CA TRP A 219 -11.45 -20.85 10.97
C TRP A 219 -12.84 -21.31 10.52
N LEU A 220 -13.04 -21.58 9.22
CA LEU A 220 -14.29 -22.13 8.68
C LEU A 220 -14.70 -23.41 9.41
N LYS A 221 -13.77 -24.35 9.57
CA LYS A 221 -14.01 -25.63 10.26
C LYS A 221 -14.37 -25.44 11.73
N ALA A 222 -13.73 -24.51 12.43
CA ALA A 222 -14.01 -24.21 13.83
C ALA A 222 -15.38 -23.55 14.03
N ASN A 223 -15.97 -23.00 12.97
CA ASN A 223 -17.19 -22.19 13.02
C ASN A 223 -18.34 -22.74 12.17
N GLN A 224 -18.18 -23.93 11.58
CA GLN A 224 -19.21 -24.57 10.77
C GLN A 224 -20.56 -24.65 11.46
N ASP A 225 -20.57 -24.88 12.79
CA ASP A 225 -21.80 -24.98 13.59
C ASP A 225 -22.33 -23.60 14.05
N LYS A 226 -21.60 -22.52 13.78
CA LYS A 226 -21.86 -21.16 14.26
C LYS A 226 -22.07 -20.14 13.13
N ILE A 227 -22.13 -20.57 11.88
CA ILE A 227 -22.46 -19.72 10.73
C ILE A 227 -23.91 -19.27 10.86
N GLY A 228 -24.16 -18.40 11.79
CA GLY A 228 -25.46 -17.85 12.20
C GLY A 228 -25.41 -17.11 13.53
N VAL A 229 -24.35 -17.21 14.33
CA VAL A 229 -24.23 -16.58 15.66
C VAL A 229 -22.78 -16.17 15.99
N GLU A 230 -22.56 -14.92 16.03
CA GLU A 230 -21.83 -13.99 16.92
C GLU A 230 -20.37 -14.21 17.36
N THR A 231 -19.66 -15.31 17.31
CA THR A 231 -18.53 -15.42 18.26
C THR A 231 -17.17 -15.85 17.73
N THR A 232 -16.82 -15.74 16.44
CA THR A 232 -15.53 -16.35 16.08
C THR A 232 -14.63 -15.58 15.10
N LEU A 233 -14.77 -14.28 15.05
CA LEU A 233 -13.86 -13.44 14.28
C LEU A 233 -12.46 -13.29 14.92
N ALA A 234 -12.37 -13.31 16.24
CA ALA A 234 -11.13 -13.05 16.97
C ALA A 234 -9.99 -14.05 16.72
N ALA A 235 -10.30 -15.25 16.22
CA ALA A 235 -9.30 -16.29 15.96
C ALA A 235 -8.68 -16.23 14.56
N PHE A 236 -9.28 -15.46 13.63
CA PHE A 236 -8.82 -15.36 12.24
C PHE A 236 -7.77 -14.26 12.03
N VAL A 237 -7.53 -13.42 13.02
CA VAL A 237 -6.72 -12.25 12.88
C VAL A 237 -5.45 -12.28 13.70
N ASP A 238 -4.47 -12.84 13.13
CA ASP A 238 -3.14 -12.27 13.25
C ASP A 238 -3.10 -11.09 12.24
N LYS A 239 -2.85 -9.87 12.73
CA LYS A 239 -2.92 -8.58 11.98
C LYS A 239 -2.06 -8.50 10.69
N SER A 240 -1.37 -9.60 10.36
CA SER A 240 -0.41 -9.67 9.25
C SER A 240 -0.92 -10.35 7.99
N PHE A 241 -2.11 -10.99 7.99
CA PHE A 241 -2.50 -11.83 6.85
C PHE A 241 -2.86 -11.05 5.59
N THR A 242 -3.59 -9.94 5.68
CA THR A 242 -3.85 -9.10 4.51
C THR A 242 -2.59 -8.48 3.97
N ASN A 243 -1.69 -8.06 4.85
CA ASN A 243 -0.39 -7.51 4.49
C ASN A 243 0.50 -8.54 3.77
N LEU A 244 0.36 -9.84 4.13
CA LEU A 244 1.05 -10.93 3.42
C LEU A 244 0.59 -11.10 1.98
N SER A 245 -0.60 -10.62 1.62
CA SER A 245 -1.11 -10.64 0.25
C SER A 245 -0.67 -9.44 -0.60
N SER A 246 0.10 -8.49 -0.04
CA SER A 246 0.53 -7.29 -0.74
C SER A 246 1.36 -7.60 -1.99
N ILE A 247 0.94 -7.05 -3.12
CA ILE A 247 1.72 -7.08 -4.36
C ILE A 247 2.95 -6.19 -4.17
N VAL A 248 4.11 -6.81 -4.20
CA VAL A 248 5.41 -6.13 -4.11
C VAL A 248 6.09 -6.18 -5.47
N VAL A 249 6.51 -5.03 -5.98
CA VAL A 249 7.19 -4.95 -7.27
C VAL A 249 8.46 -4.09 -7.21
N LEU A 250 9.49 -4.56 -7.91
CA LEU A 250 10.65 -3.76 -8.27
C LEU A 250 10.42 -3.22 -9.68
N ALA A 251 10.37 -1.90 -9.82
CA ALA A 251 10.26 -1.19 -11.09
C ALA A 251 11.64 -0.63 -11.47
N GLU A 252 12.09 -0.91 -12.69
CA GLU A 252 13.44 -0.56 -13.16
C GLU A 252 13.40 0.12 -14.53
N ALA A 253 14.21 1.17 -14.69
CA ALA A 253 14.41 1.83 -15.98
C ALA A 253 15.84 2.40 -16.07
N GLU A 254 16.58 2.09 -17.13
CA GLU A 254 17.94 2.58 -17.38
C GLU A 254 18.88 2.54 -16.16
N GLY A 255 18.83 1.43 -15.41
CA GLY A 255 19.66 1.20 -14.22
C GLY A 255 19.14 1.85 -12.93
N LYS A 256 18.06 2.62 -13.00
CA LYS A 256 17.36 3.16 -11.82
C LYS A 256 16.30 2.20 -11.30
N ARG A 257 16.09 2.17 -10.00
CA ARG A 257 15.27 1.17 -9.30
C ARG A 257 14.34 1.80 -8.28
N VAL A 258 13.07 1.42 -8.30
CA VAL A 258 12.06 1.78 -7.31
C VAL A 258 11.45 0.50 -6.75
N LEU A 259 11.56 0.28 -5.44
CA LEU A 259 10.94 -0.85 -4.76
C LEU A 259 9.64 -0.40 -4.08
N LEU A 260 8.51 -0.93 -4.55
CA LEU A 260 7.17 -0.66 -4.05
C LEU A 260 6.71 -1.87 -3.23
N THR A 261 6.55 -1.69 -1.94
CA THR A 261 6.38 -2.80 -0.98
C THR A 261 4.96 -3.02 -0.51
N GLY A 262 4.05 -2.06 -0.76
CA GLY A 262 2.75 -2.07 -0.08
C GLY A 262 2.94 -2.21 1.43
N ASP A 263 2.16 -3.08 2.04
CA ASP A 263 2.22 -3.38 3.48
C ASP A 263 2.87 -4.74 3.80
N ALA A 264 3.59 -5.30 2.81
CA ALA A 264 4.33 -6.54 3.00
C ALA A 264 5.34 -6.42 4.16
N ARG A 265 5.57 -7.53 4.86
CA ARG A 265 6.59 -7.60 5.91
C ARG A 265 7.99 -7.57 5.30
N GLY A 266 8.94 -6.95 6.00
CA GLY A 266 10.32 -6.82 5.54
C GLY A 266 11.01 -8.18 5.30
N ASP A 267 10.78 -9.19 6.17
CA ASP A 267 11.29 -10.56 5.99
C ASP A 267 10.76 -11.22 4.71
N LYS A 268 9.50 -10.93 4.36
CA LYS A 268 8.86 -11.47 3.15
C LYS A 268 9.36 -10.78 1.89
N VAL A 269 9.57 -9.48 1.95
CA VAL A 269 10.22 -8.74 0.86
C VAL A 269 11.63 -9.28 0.61
N LEU A 270 12.41 -9.52 1.67
CA LEU A 270 13.74 -10.13 1.53
C LEU A 270 13.68 -11.52 0.87
N GLY A 271 12.79 -12.40 1.34
CA GLY A 271 12.59 -13.73 0.75
C GLY A 271 12.18 -13.68 -0.72
N GLY A 272 11.31 -12.74 -1.10
CA GLY A 272 10.91 -12.53 -2.49
C GLY A 272 12.06 -12.02 -3.38
N LEU A 273 12.91 -11.13 -2.86
CA LEU A 273 14.12 -10.67 -3.55
C LEU A 273 15.14 -11.80 -3.72
N GLU A 274 15.29 -12.67 -2.72
CA GLU A 274 16.13 -13.88 -2.82
C GLU A 274 15.59 -14.85 -3.88
N MET A 275 14.29 -15.12 -3.86
CA MET A 275 13.64 -15.97 -4.88
C MET A 275 13.74 -15.36 -6.29
N ALA A 276 13.80 -14.02 -6.38
CA ALA A 276 14.03 -13.31 -7.65
C ALA A 276 15.50 -13.35 -8.12
N GLY A 277 16.42 -13.89 -7.31
CA GLY A 277 17.86 -13.86 -7.58
C GLY A 277 18.48 -12.45 -7.51
N LEU A 278 17.79 -11.50 -6.86
CA LEU A 278 18.24 -10.13 -6.67
C LEU A 278 19.05 -9.94 -5.37
N LEU A 279 18.86 -10.85 -4.44
CA LEU A 279 19.69 -11.05 -3.26
C LEU A 279 20.14 -12.51 -3.25
N THR A 280 21.39 -12.77 -2.85
CA THR A 280 21.84 -14.12 -2.52
C THR A 280 21.71 -14.35 -1.00
N ALA A 281 22.16 -15.50 -0.48
CA ALA A 281 22.03 -15.84 0.94
C ALA A 281 22.61 -14.76 1.89
N SER A 282 22.39 -14.92 3.17
CA SER A 282 22.72 -13.99 4.26
C SER A 282 24.03 -13.20 4.08
N GLY A 283 23.91 -11.88 3.92
CA GLY A 283 25.07 -10.96 3.84
C GLY A 283 25.08 -10.07 2.60
N ASP A 284 24.40 -10.43 1.53
CA ASP A 284 24.28 -9.59 0.35
C ASP A 284 23.39 -8.38 0.58
N THR A 285 23.74 -7.30 -0.11
CA THR A 285 22.98 -6.06 -0.12
C THR A 285 22.49 -5.74 -1.52
N MET A 286 21.28 -5.24 -1.61
CA MET A 286 20.72 -4.65 -2.83
C MET A 286 20.54 -3.17 -2.61
N HIS A 287 20.92 -2.38 -3.62
CA HIS A 287 20.64 -0.94 -3.62
C HIS A 287 19.48 -0.64 -4.58
N VAL A 288 18.57 0.24 -4.13
CA VAL A 288 17.53 0.84 -4.96
C VAL A 288 17.64 2.36 -4.86
N ASP A 289 17.20 3.08 -5.88
CA ASP A 289 17.19 4.56 -5.78
C ASP A 289 16.06 5.01 -4.84
N VAL A 290 14.88 4.40 -4.93
CA VAL A 290 13.76 4.69 -4.02
C VAL A 290 13.21 3.42 -3.39
N LEU A 291 13.04 3.46 -2.07
CA LEU A 291 12.31 2.46 -1.30
C LEU A 291 11.04 3.10 -0.71
N LYS A 292 9.85 2.63 -1.13
CA LYS A 292 8.66 2.83 -0.31
C LYS A 292 8.79 1.92 0.91
N VAL A 293 8.88 2.50 2.10
CA VAL A 293 9.08 1.72 3.33
C VAL A 293 7.86 0.85 3.60
N PRO A 294 8.05 -0.46 3.89
CA PRO A 294 6.94 -1.38 4.13
C PRO A 294 5.97 -0.89 5.21
N HIS A 295 4.68 -1.13 5.01
CA HIS A 295 3.62 -0.92 5.98
C HIS A 295 3.71 0.45 6.69
N HIS A 296 3.87 1.51 5.90
CA HIS A 296 3.95 2.92 6.35
C HIS A 296 5.02 3.18 7.42
N GLY A 297 5.99 2.27 7.60
CA GLY A 297 7.01 2.34 8.65
C GLY A 297 6.56 1.78 10.00
N SER A 298 5.70 0.74 10.01
CA SER A 298 5.37 -0.01 11.21
C SER A 298 6.56 -0.86 11.70
N ALA A 299 6.97 -0.70 12.95
CA ALA A 299 8.10 -1.42 13.53
C ALA A 299 7.83 -2.92 13.71
N ASN A 300 6.56 -3.33 13.79
CA ASN A 300 6.20 -4.75 13.89
C ASN A 300 6.46 -5.53 12.60
N ASN A 301 6.65 -4.84 11.49
CA ASN A 301 6.77 -5.45 10.16
C ASN A 301 8.18 -5.33 9.58
N ILE A 302 9.10 -4.65 10.24
CA ILE A 302 10.44 -4.34 9.74
C ILE A 302 11.46 -4.59 10.86
N GLU A 303 12.61 -5.11 10.48
CA GLU A 303 13.77 -5.25 11.36
C GLU A 303 14.98 -4.49 10.81
N THR A 304 15.96 -4.14 11.64
CA THR A 304 17.19 -3.45 11.21
C THR A 304 17.89 -4.18 10.05
N ILE A 305 17.82 -5.52 10.00
CA ILE A 305 18.43 -6.33 8.93
C ILE A 305 17.83 -6.02 7.55
N PHE A 306 16.55 -5.65 7.48
CA PHE A 306 15.91 -5.24 6.24
C PHE A 306 16.64 -4.04 5.62
N PHE A 307 16.87 -2.98 6.40
CA PHE A 307 17.57 -1.78 5.94
C PHE A 307 19.06 -1.97 5.71
N ARG A 308 19.68 -2.99 6.32
CA ARG A 308 21.05 -3.39 6.01
C ARG A 308 21.14 -4.10 4.67
N ARG A 309 20.15 -4.92 4.33
CA ARG A 309 20.14 -5.71 3.10
C ARG A 309 19.53 -4.97 1.90
N VAL A 310 18.52 -4.12 2.14
CA VAL A 310 17.92 -3.26 1.11
C VAL A 310 18.25 -1.81 1.44
N THR A 311 19.23 -1.27 0.74
CA THR A 311 19.66 0.13 0.92
C THR A 311 19.00 1.02 -0.13
N ALA A 312 18.75 2.31 0.21
CA ALA A 312 18.20 3.26 -0.74
C ALA A 312 18.85 4.64 -0.61
N ASP A 313 18.73 5.46 -1.66
CA ASP A 313 19.04 6.89 -1.61
C ASP A 313 17.83 7.67 -1.06
N HIS A 314 16.61 7.21 -1.38
CA HIS A 314 15.35 7.85 -1.02
C HIS A 314 14.43 6.86 -0.31
N TYR A 315 14.01 7.18 0.90
CA TYR A 315 13.07 6.39 1.70
C TYR A 315 11.75 7.14 1.83
N VAL A 316 10.65 6.53 1.38
CA VAL A 316 9.31 7.13 1.43
C VAL A 316 8.51 6.52 2.57
N PHE A 317 8.16 7.35 3.55
CA PHE A 317 7.26 7.04 4.65
C PHE A 317 5.89 7.65 4.38
N SER A 318 4.96 6.81 3.91
CA SER A 318 3.57 7.21 3.73
C SER A 318 2.81 6.97 5.03
N GLY A 319 2.22 8.02 5.57
CA GLY A 319 1.48 7.95 6.83
C GLY A 319 1.36 9.32 7.49
N ASN A 320 0.24 9.56 8.15
CA ASN A 320 -0.05 10.82 8.83
C ASN A 320 -0.02 10.70 10.36
N GLY A 321 0.42 9.55 10.90
CA GLY A 321 0.42 9.28 12.34
C GLY A 321 -0.77 8.46 12.84
N GLU A 322 -1.84 8.31 12.05
CA GLU A 322 -2.94 7.39 12.37
C GLU A 322 -2.38 5.96 12.46
N HIS A 323 -2.87 5.16 13.40
CA HIS A 323 -2.36 3.82 13.75
C HIS A 323 -0.88 3.79 14.20
N GLY A 324 -0.33 4.93 14.61
CA GLY A 324 1.04 5.05 15.10
C GLY A 324 2.12 5.19 14.03
N ASN A 325 1.78 5.05 12.73
CA ASN A 325 2.76 5.00 11.64
C ASN A 325 3.03 6.39 11.00
N PRO A 326 4.29 6.66 10.62
CA PRO A 326 5.49 5.85 10.84
C PRO A 326 5.92 5.82 12.31
N GLU A 327 6.36 4.65 12.78
CA GLU A 327 6.85 4.50 14.15
C GLU A 327 8.29 5.00 14.28
N ARG A 328 8.62 5.54 15.46
CA ARG A 328 9.96 6.04 15.75
C ARG A 328 11.00 4.92 15.70
N GLU A 329 10.66 3.76 16.21
CA GLU A 329 11.50 2.57 16.20
C GLU A 329 11.96 2.18 14.80
N THR A 330 11.11 2.35 13.79
CA THR A 330 11.48 2.11 12.39
C THR A 330 12.53 3.11 11.90
N ILE A 331 12.40 4.37 12.28
CA ILE A 331 13.42 5.39 11.98
C ILE A 331 14.73 5.07 12.69
N GLU A 332 14.69 4.65 13.96
CA GLU A 332 15.87 4.22 14.72
C GLU A 332 16.57 3.05 14.05
N MET A 333 15.83 2.01 13.61
CA MET A 333 16.34 0.85 12.86
C MET A 333 17.02 1.29 11.56
N LEU A 334 16.42 2.23 10.83
CA LEU A 334 16.99 2.77 9.59
C LEU A 334 18.32 3.47 9.86
N PHE A 335 18.38 4.36 10.85
CA PHE A 335 19.61 5.09 11.18
C PHE A 335 20.68 4.15 11.74
N GLU A 336 20.31 3.14 12.54
CA GLU A 336 21.24 2.07 12.97
C GLU A 336 21.85 1.33 11.76
N ALA A 337 21.03 1.01 10.76
CA ALA A 337 21.48 0.29 9.58
C ALA A 337 22.33 1.15 8.63
N ARG A 338 22.01 2.45 8.48
CA ARG A 338 22.61 3.33 7.49
C ARG A 338 23.71 4.23 8.02
N GLY A 339 23.74 4.48 9.35
CA GLY A 339 24.70 5.37 9.97
C GLY A 339 24.71 6.76 9.34
N SER A 340 25.88 7.22 8.91
CA SER A 340 26.08 8.52 8.27
C SER A 340 25.99 8.49 6.74
N ALA A 341 25.56 7.38 6.13
CA ALA A 341 25.42 7.29 4.67
C ALA A 341 24.42 8.36 4.15
N PRO A 342 24.70 8.99 3.00
CA PRO A 342 23.77 9.93 2.38
C PRO A 342 22.42 9.26 2.11
N LEU A 343 21.33 9.96 2.41
CA LEU A 343 19.96 9.52 2.16
C LEU A 343 18.97 10.69 2.28
N THR A 344 17.78 10.52 1.71
CA THR A 344 16.68 11.47 1.88
C THR A 344 15.44 10.73 2.40
N LEU A 345 14.87 11.23 3.48
CA LEU A 345 13.61 10.76 4.04
C LEU A 345 12.47 11.63 3.53
N TYR A 346 11.46 11.02 2.95
CA TYR A 346 10.23 11.70 2.52
C TYR A 346 9.09 11.29 3.43
N PHE A 347 8.51 12.27 4.12
CA PHE A 347 7.30 12.09 4.92
C PHE A 347 6.12 12.71 4.17
N THR A 348 5.04 11.96 4.01
CA THR A 348 3.84 12.42 3.29
C THR A 348 3.05 13.49 4.04
N TYR A 349 3.46 13.82 5.25
CA TYR A 349 2.94 14.91 6.10
C TYR A 349 4.06 15.56 6.90
N PRO A 350 3.87 16.80 7.38
CA PRO A 350 4.80 17.41 8.33
C PRO A 350 4.96 16.54 9.59
N ILE A 351 6.19 16.36 10.04
CA ILE A 351 6.52 15.49 11.19
C ILE A 351 5.75 15.91 12.44
N ASP A 352 5.57 17.21 12.65
CA ASP A 352 4.82 17.71 13.82
C ASP A 352 3.34 17.30 13.77
N GLU A 353 2.73 17.26 12.58
CA GLU A 353 1.37 16.76 12.40
C GLU A 353 1.30 15.25 12.61
N ILE A 354 2.28 14.51 12.09
CA ILE A 354 2.41 13.06 12.33
C ILE A 354 2.47 12.77 13.83
N ASP A 355 3.31 13.48 14.57
CA ASP A 355 3.46 13.26 16.01
C ASP A 355 2.18 13.59 16.81
N VAL A 356 1.39 14.59 16.36
CA VAL A 356 0.09 14.89 16.97
C VAL A 356 -0.88 13.72 16.81
N GLU A 357 -0.98 13.13 15.62
CA GLU A 357 -1.88 12.00 15.38
C GLU A 357 -1.37 10.72 16.06
N ARG A 358 -0.05 10.46 16.05
CA ARG A 358 0.57 9.34 16.79
C ARG A 358 0.29 9.41 18.28
N LYS A 359 0.35 10.60 18.86
CA LYS A 359 0.01 10.81 20.27
C LYS A 359 -1.46 10.48 20.55
N LYS A 360 -2.38 10.95 19.71
CA LYS A 360 -3.81 10.63 19.86
C LYS A 360 -4.07 9.12 19.77
N ASP A 361 -3.41 8.46 18.84
CA ASP A 361 -3.54 7.00 18.67
C ASP A 361 -2.96 6.26 19.90
N TRP A 362 -1.81 6.67 20.40
CA TRP A 362 -1.19 6.13 21.60
C TRP A 362 -2.13 6.24 22.82
N GLU A 363 -2.71 7.42 23.07
CA GLU A 363 -3.63 7.68 24.18
C GLU A 363 -4.92 6.87 24.04
N LYS A 364 -5.42 6.70 22.81
CA LYS A 364 -6.58 5.87 22.50
C LYS A 364 -6.32 4.38 22.80
N GLU A 365 -5.17 3.86 22.39
CA GLU A 365 -4.79 2.48 22.69
C GLU A 365 -4.53 2.25 24.17
N GLN A 366 -3.90 3.20 24.88
CA GLN A 366 -3.74 3.16 26.33
C GLN A 366 -5.11 3.08 27.04
N ALA A 367 -6.09 3.90 26.60
CA ALA A 367 -7.43 3.85 27.18
C ALA A 367 -8.12 2.51 26.93
N LYS A 368 -7.94 1.89 25.74
CA LYS A 368 -8.46 0.53 25.47
C LYS A 368 -7.80 -0.53 26.34
N GLU A 369 -6.49 -0.44 26.59
CA GLU A 369 -5.77 -1.37 27.45
C GLU A 369 -6.31 -1.28 28.89
N ILE A 370 -6.54 -0.06 29.40
CA ILE A 370 -7.15 0.18 30.71
C ILE A 370 -8.57 -0.41 30.78
N ALA A 371 -9.40 -0.12 29.76
CA ALA A 371 -10.78 -0.63 29.72
C ALA A 371 -10.85 -2.16 29.70
N LYS A 372 -9.86 -2.81 29.08
CA LYS A 372 -9.75 -4.29 29.03
C LYS A 372 -9.05 -4.89 30.26
N GLY A 373 -8.73 -4.11 31.29
CA GLY A 373 -8.04 -4.58 32.50
C GLY A 373 -6.61 -5.07 32.24
N LYS A 374 -5.99 -4.68 31.12
CA LYS A 374 -4.59 -4.99 30.82
C LYS A 374 -3.67 -3.98 31.48
N THR A 375 -2.39 -4.33 31.66
CA THR A 375 -1.37 -3.34 32.03
C THR A 375 -1.24 -2.34 30.90
N PRO A 376 -1.58 -1.05 31.12
CA PRO A 376 -1.53 -0.07 30.07
C PRO A 376 -0.10 0.26 29.67
N ARG A 377 0.09 0.67 28.40
CA ARG A 377 1.34 1.31 27.98
C ARG A 377 1.60 2.56 28.79
N PRO A 378 2.87 3.00 28.95
CA PRO A 378 3.20 4.22 29.68
C PRO A 378 2.59 5.44 29.01
N ASP A 379 2.50 6.55 29.74
CA ASP A 379 2.07 7.82 29.18
C ASP A 379 2.97 8.25 28.01
N TRP A 380 2.36 8.90 27.03
CA TRP A 380 3.12 9.45 25.90
C TRP A 380 4.23 10.39 26.41
N SER A 381 5.42 10.12 25.94
CA SER A 381 6.59 10.99 26.21
C SER A 381 7.14 11.51 24.88
N ALA A 382 7.09 12.82 24.68
CA ALA A 382 7.65 13.41 23.45
C ALA A 382 9.13 13.01 23.27
N VAL A 383 9.92 12.97 24.36
CA VAL A 383 11.34 12.57 24.31
C VAL A 383 11.54 11.14 23.82
N LYS A 384 10.62 10.22 24.15
CA LYS A 384 10.75 8.79 23.81
C LYS A 384 9.99 8.38 22.57
N ASN A 385 8.86 9.05 22.27
CA ASN A 385 7.92 8.58 21.27
C ASN A 385 7.84 9.49 20.03
N SER A 386 8.17 10.80 20.14
CA SER A 386 8.05 11.76 19.06
C SER A 386 9.15 11.58 18.01
N LEU A 387 8.80 11.67 16.74
CA LEU A 387 9.75 11.72 15.63
C LEU A 387 10.53 13.03 15.63
N ARG A 388 9.87 14.17 15.91
CA ARG A 388 10.52 15.48 16.00
C ARG A 388 11.63 15.45 17.05
N SER A 389 11.34 14.95 18.25
CA SER A 389 12.34 14.83 19.32
C SER A 389 13.50 13.89 18.95
N PHE A 390 13.25 12.85 18.15
CA PHE A 390 14.32 12.01 17.62
C PHE A 390 15.28 12.84 16.75
N PHE A 391 14.78 13.56 15.78
CA PHE A 391 15.62 14.35 14.87
C PHE A 391 16.30 15.55 15.57
N ASP A 392 15.67 16.13 16.58
CA ASP A 392 16.28 17.21 17.39
C ASP A 392 17.50 16.69 18.17
N THR A 393 17.48 15.43 18.60
CA THR A 393 18.56 14.81 19.40
C THR A 393 19.56 14.01 18.57
N HIS A 394 19.21 13.69 17.33
CA HIS A 394 20.04 12.95 16.36
C HIS A 394 20.17 13.79 15.08
N PRO A 395 21.05 14.80 15.09
CA PRO A 395 21.22 15.67 13.94
C PRO A 395 21.64 14.87 12.70
N LEU A 396 21.07 15.23 11.57
CA LEU A 396 21.36 14.59 10.31
C LEU A 396 22.83 14.76 9.93
N ALA A 397 23.45 13.68 9.45
CA ALA A 397 24.80 13.75 8.90
C ALA A 397 24.82 14.50 7.56
N THR A 398 26.02 14.92 7.12
CA THR A 398 26.18 15.55 5.81
C THR A 398 25.68 14.65 4.69
N GLY A 399 24.78 15.18 3.84
CA GLY A 399 24.13 14.42 2.78
C GLY A 399 22.87 13.68 3.21
N GLN A 400 22.44 13.81 4.45
CA GLN A 400 21.13 13.32 4.91
C GLN A 400 20.12 14.46 4.91
N HIS A 401 18.91 14.20 4.39
CA HIS A 401 17.87 15.21 4.23
C HIS A 401 16.50 14.68 4.65
N ILE A 402 15.63 15.59 5.06
CA ILE A 402 14.20 15.34 5.31
C ILE A 402 13.40 16.23 4.39
N VAL A 403 12.40 15.65 3.74
CA VAL A 403 11.40 16.34 2.92
C VAL A 403 10.03 16.03 3.50
N GLU A 404 9.30 17.05 3.85
CA GLU A 404 7.94 16.98 4.40
C GLU A 404 6.95 17.50 3.36
N ILE A 405 5.91 16.71 3.01
CA ILE A 405 4.91 17.13 2.03
C ILE A 405 3.83 17.94 2.76
N PRO A 406 3.53 19.18 2.29
CA PRO A 406 2.49 20.00 2.90
C PRO A 406 1.08 19.37 2.76
N LYS A 407 0.25 19.51 3.80
CA LYS A 407 -1.14 19.04 3.80
C LYS A 407 -2.06 20.02 3.05
N THR A 408 -1.88 20.18 1.76
CA THR A 408 -2.74 21.01 0.92
C THR A 408 -3.35 20.21 -0.21
N SER A 409 -4.51 20.64 -0.72
CA SER A 409 -5.15 19.93 -1.84
C SER A 409 -4.25 19.89 -3.06
N GLY A 410 -4.05 18.69 -3.62
CA GLY A 410 -3.18 18.46 -4.78
C GLY A 410 -1.68 18.52 -4.49
N SER A 411 -1.26 18.62 -3.21
CA SER A 411 0.15 18.46 -2.84
C SER A 411 0.66 17.09 -3.23
N HIS A 412 1.91 17.05 -3.62
CA HIS A 412 2.64 15.85 -4.00
C HIS A 412 4.14 16.13 -3.93
N GLN A 413 4.93 15.09 -3.95
CA GLN A 413 6.38 15.16 -4.08
C GLN A 413 6.86 14.28 -5.23
N LEU A 414 7.45 14.87 -6.22
CA LEU A 414 8.08 14.14 -7.33
C LEU A 414 9.54 13.84 -6.97
N ILE A 415 9.91 12.56 -6.97
CA ILE A 415 11.28 12.08 -6.83
C ILE A 415 11.76 11.71 -8.23
N GLU A 416 12.55 12.58 -8.82
CA GLU A 416 13.07 12.41 -10.18
C GLU A 416 14.32 11.54 -10.16
N LEU A 417 14.33 10.45 -10.95
CA LEU A 417 15.46 9.53 -11.08
C LEU A 417 16.13 9.65 -12.45
N LEU A 418 15.34 9.85 -13.47
CA LEU A 418 15.78 10.10 -14.83
C LEU A 418 14.94 11.23 -15.42
N ASP A 419 15.57 12.31 -15.77
CA ASP A 419 15.02 13.35 -16.64
C ASP A 419 15.99 13.56 -17.80
N THR A 420 15.85 12.75 -18.83
CA THR A 420 16.53 13.04 -20.11
C THR A 420 15.69 14.05 -20.87
N ILE A 421 16.15 15.27 -20.85
CA ILE A 421 15.67 16.41 -21.62
C ILE A 421 15.54 16.06 -23.11
#